data_6960e79a0b99e6bc11dd7e2ce9053c26
#
_entry.id   6960e79a0b99e6bc11dd7e2ce9053c26
#
_cell.length_a   1.000
_cell.length_b   1.000
_cell.length_c   1.000
_cell.angle_alpha   90.00
_cell.angle_beta   90.00
_cell.angle_gamma   90.00
#
_symmetry.space_group_name_H-M   'P 1'
#
loop_
_entity.id
_entity.type
_entity.pdbx_description
1 polymer ?
#
loop_
_entity_poly.entity_id
_entity_poly.type
_entity_poly.pdbx_seq_one_letter_code
_entity_poly.pdbx_strand_id
1 'polypeptide(L)'
;RILRAFLDPARRLFATPQRAVDSLWCMEEALRSGVVPVVVADLNDYPALTPVRRLHLAAETGAKYSAKAPPLGVLLTPDKGGAAGVETRWLLQPDSTEEQPGWQLKRLKARRAPPRAWHIAQTPDYCFTAMT
;
A
#
# COMPACT_ATOMS: atom_id res chain seq x y z
N ARG A 1 4.43 -17.29 -5.16
CA ARG A 1 5.49 -17.42 -6.18
C ARG A 1 5.89 -16.08 -6.80
N ILE A 2 4.93 -15.21 -7.14
CA ILE A 2 5.18 -13.88 -7.73
C ILE A 2 5.92 -12.95 -6.78
N LEU A 3 5.56 -12.94 -5.50
CA LEU A 3 6.21 -12.08 -4.49
C LEU A 3 7.70 -12.40 -4.29
N ARG A 4 8.15 -13.62 -4.56
CA ARG A 4 9.56 -14.00 -4.45
C ARG A 4 10.46 -13.30 -5.46
N ALA A 5 9.90 -12.90 -6.61
CA ALA A 5 10.65 -12.19 -7.64
C ALA A 5 10.99 -10.74 -7.25
N PHE A 6 10.21 -10.15 -6.33
CA PHE A 6 10.33 -8.73 -5.98
C PHE A 6 10.81 -8.47 -4.55
N LEU A 7 10.63 -9.43 -3.66
CA LEU A 7 10.94 -9.27 -2.24
C LEU A 7 11.64 -10.52 -1.70
N ASP A 8 12.72 -10.31 -0.98
CA ASP A 8 13.40 -11.37 -0.24
C ASP A 8 12.44 -12.00 0.79
N PRO A 9 12.20 -13.33 0.73
CA PRO A 9 11.35 -14.02 1.69
C PRO A 9 11.76 -13.82 3.15
N ALA A 10 13.05 -13.69 3.43
CA ALA A 10 13.58 -13.48 4.77
C ALA A 10 13.26 -12.11 5.36
N ARG A 11 12.82 -11.16 4.53
CA ARG A 11 12.50 -9.78 4.93
C ARG A 11 11.00 -9.50 5.01
N ARG A 12 10.18 -10.54 5.11
CA ARG A 12 8.72 -10.44 5.15
C ARG A 12 8.16 -11.08 6.39
N LEU A 13 7.21 -10.40 7.00
CA LEU A 13 6.38 -10.91 8.08
C LEU A 13 4.93 -10.95 7.60
N PHE A 14 4.23 -12.03 7.91
CA PHE A 14 2.80 -12.17 7.62
C PHE A 14 2.04 -12.32 8.92
N ALA A 15 0.95 -11.57 9.05
CA ALA A 15 -0.06 -11.76 10.08
C ALA A 15 -1.40 -12.07 9.40
N THR A 16 -2.08 -13.10 9.88
CA THR A 16 -3.37 -13.54 9.34
C THR A 16 -4.44 -13.52 10.43
N PRO A 17 -4.84 -12.33 10.91
CA PRO A 17 -5.89 -12.22 11.90
C PRO A 17 -7.24 -12.64 11.32
N GLN A 18 -8.12 -13.17 12.16
CA GLN A 18 -9.44 -13.65 11.73
C GLN A 18 -10.45 -12.52 11.50
N ARG A 19 -10.28 -11.37 12.16
CA ARG A 19 -11.19 -10.23 12.07
C ARG A 19 -10.50 -9.04 11.42
N ALA A 20 -11.25 -8.28 10.60
CA ALA A 20 -10.73 -7.08 9.94
C ALA A 20 -10.21 -6.01 10.93
N VAL A 21 -10.87 -5.87 12.09
CA VAL A 21 -10.43 -4.96 13.16
C VAL A 21 -9.06 -5.33 13.71
N ASP A 22 -8.75 -6.62 13.78
CA ASP A 22 -7.45 -7.10 14.23
C ASP A 22 -6.36 -6.86 13.19
N SER A 23 -6.68 -6.89 11.90
CA SER A 23 -5.76 -6.50 10.82
C SER A 23 -5.31 -5.04 10.96
N LEU A 24 -6.24 -4.13 11.22
CA LEU A 24 -5.93 -2.72 11.44
C LEU A 24 -5.12 -2.51 12.72
N TRP A 25 -5.42 -3.26 13.78
CA TRP A 25 -4.64 -3.22 15.01
C TRP A 25 -3.20 -3.72 14.80
N CYS A 26 -3.01 -4.83 14.11
CA CYS A 26 -1.67 -5.33 13.74
C CYS A 26 -0.88 -4.29 12.93
N MET A 27 -1.53 -3.66 11.98
CA MET A 27 -0.92 -2.60 11.18
C MET A 27 -0.53 -1.39 12.04
N GLU A 28 -1.39 -0.97 12.95
CA GLU A 28 -1.13 0.13 13.87
C GLU A 28 0.09 -0.15 14.74
N GLU A 29 0.20 -1.34 15.30
CA GLU A 29 1.35 -1.73 16.13
C GLU A 29 2.65 -1.82 15.30
N ALA A 30 2.59 -2.37 14.10
CA ALA A 30 3.75 -2.44 13.22
C ALA A 30 4.26 -1.04 12.82
N LEU A 31 3.36 -0.13 12.47
CA LEU A 31 3.70 1.27 12.16
C LEU A 31 4.30 1.99 13.37
N ARG A 32 3.69 1.81 14.55
CA ARG A 32 4.15 2.45 15.80
C ARG A 32 5.55 2.03 16.19
N SER A 33 5.94 0.79 15.88
CA SER A 33 7.28 0.28 16.22
C SER A 33 8.42 1.05 15.52
N GLY A 34 8.17 1.58 14.33
CA GLY A 34 9.19 2.23 13.50
C GLY A 34 10.24 1.29 12.90
N VAL A 35 10.15 0.00 13.21
CA VAL A 35 11.11 -1.02 12.73
C VAL A 35 10.74 -1.54 11.34
N VAL A 36 9.45 -1.59 11.03
CA VAL A 36 8.94 -2.08 9.75
C VAL A 36 8.74 -0.90 8.79
N PRO A 37 9.51 -0.79 7.71
CA PRO A 37 9.46 0.38 6.83
C PRO A 37 8.18 0.44 5.98
N VAL A 38 7.59 -0.69 5.62
CA VAL A 38 6.36 -0.77 4.84
C VAL A 38 5.41 -1.80 5.45
N VAL A 39 4.21 -1.39 5.74
CA VAL A 39 3.13 -2.25 6.26
C VAL A 39 1.97 -2.23 5.29
N VAL A 40 1.54 -3.40 4.83
CA VAL A 40 0.42 -3.55 3.90
C VAL A 40 -0.70 -4.32 4.59
N ALA A 41 -1.89 -3.74 4.61
CA ALA A 41 -3.11 -4.43 5.06
C ALA A 41 -4.05 -4.66 3.88
N ASP A 42 -4.42 -5.92 3.67
CA ASP A 42 -5.42 -6.32 2.67
C ASP A 42 -6.79 -6.40 3.35
N LEU A 43 -7.69 -5.53 2.96
CA LEU A 43 -8.99 -5.33 3.59
C LEU A 43 -10.12 -5.66 2.61
N ASN A 44 -11.15 -6.35 3.12
CA ASN A 44 -12.35 -6.67 2.34
C ASN A 44 -13.34 -5.51 2.26
N ASP A 45 -13.12 -4.47 3.06
CA ASP A 45 -14.02 -3.31 3.16
C ASP A 45 -13.23 -2.03 3.43
N TYR A 46 -13.89 -0.89 3.45
CA TYR A 46 -13.27 0.41 3.67
C TYR A 46 -13.21 0.75 5.15
N PRO A 47 -12.05 1.02 5.71
CA PRO A 47 -11.95 1.46 7.09
C PRO A 47 -12.56 2.87 7.26
N ALA A 48 -13.18 3.09 8.40
CA ALA A 48 -13.70 4.39 8.78
C ALA A 48 -12.56 5.39 9.06
N LEU A 49 -12.90 6.68 9.19
CA LEU A 49 -11.94 7.75 9.41
C LEU A 49 -11.12 7.57 10.70
N THR A 50 -11.75 7.15 11.79
CA THR A 50 -11.08 7.02 13.09
C THR A 50 -9.95 5.98 13.08
N PRO A 51 -10.13 4.75 12.59
CA PRO A 51 -9.02 3.82 12.41
C PRO A 51 -7.89 4.38 11.53
N VAL A 52 -8.20 5.05 10.43
CA VAL A 52 -7.18 5.64 9.54
C VAL A 52 -6.38 6.72 10.27
N ARG A 53 -7.03 7.59 11.05
CA ARG A 53 -6.32 8.58 11.88
C ARG A 53 -5.38 7.93 12.89
N ARG A 54 -5.79 6.82 13.50
CA ARG A 54 -4.93 6.06 14.43
C ARG A 54 -3.70 5.51 13.72
N LEU A 55 -3.83 5.04 12.48
CA LEU A 55 -2.69 4.59 11.68
C LEU A 55 -1.71 5.73 11.39
N HIS A 56 -2.20 6.92 11.08
CA HIS A 56 -1.34 8.10 10.91
C HIS A 56 -0.57 8.44 12.18
N LEU A 57 -1.23 8.48 13.33
CA LEU A 57 -0.59 8.74 14.63
C LEU A 57 0.44 7.66 14.97
N ALA A 58 0.15 6.41 14.66
CA ALA A 58 1.08 5.30 14.84
C ALA A 58 2.33 5.47 13.96
N ALA A 59 2.14 5.83 12.69
CA ALA A 59 3.24 6.08 11.77
C ALA A 59 4.10 7.30 12.21
N GLU A 60 3.48 8.36 12.70
CA GLU A 60 4.20 9.51 13.28
C GLU A 60 5.02 9.12 14.51
N THR A 61 4.46 8.30 15.37
CA THR A 61 5.19 7.76 16.53
C THR A 61 6.35 6.88 16.07
N GLY A 62 6.12 5.97 15.12
CA GLY A 62 7.15 5.10 14.57
C GLY A 62 8.27 5.87 13.86
N ALA A 63 7.97 7.00 13.25
CA ALA A 63 8.97 7.85 12.61
C ALA A 63 10.07 8.33 13.57
N LYS A 64 9.75 8.48 14.86
CA LYS A 64 10.71 8.88 15.91
C LYS A 64 11.75 7.79 16.20
N TYR A 65 11.41 6.54 15.91
CA TYR A 65 12.26 5.37 16.18
C TYR A 65 12.88 4.79 14.90
N SER A 66 12.47 5.28 13.75
CA SER A 66 12.98 4.81 12.46
C SER A 66 14.35 5.42 12.15
N ALA A 67 15.31 4.58 11.79
CA ALA A 67 16.66 5.04 11.47
C ALA A 67 16.81 5.73 10.11
N LYS A 68 15.88 5.50 9.16
CA LYS A 68 16.04 5.96 7.77
C LYS A 68 14.90 6.84 7.28
N ALA A 69 13.68 6.35 7.35
CA ALA A 69 12.51 7.04 6.81
C ALA A 69 11.27 6.72 7.65
N PRO A 70 10.27 7.60 7.70
CA PRO A 70 8.99 7.28 8.32
C PRO A 70 8.38 6.01 7.74
N PRO A 71 7.73 5.17 8.55
CA PRO A 71 7.06 3.98 8.05
C PRO A 71 5.89 4.35 7.12
N LEU A 72 5.71 3.55 6.08
CA LEU A 72 4.62 3.70 5.12
C LEU A 72 3.56 2.64 5.37
N GLY A 73 2.32 3.08 5.57
CA GLY A 73 1.15 2.20 5.60
C GLY A 73 0.43 2.19 4.25
N VAL A 74 0.13 1.01 3.74
CA VAL A 74 -0.64 0.81 2.52
C VAL A 74 -1.89 -0.01 2.83
N LEU A 75 -3.06 0.53 2.49
CA LEU A 75 -4.33 -0.17 2.58
C LEU A 75 -4.73 -0.66 1.19
N LEU A 76 -4.86 -1.96 1.01
CA LEU A 76 -5.48 -2.54 -0.17
C LEU A 76 -6.98 -2.68 0.11
N THR A 77 -7.78 -2.00 -0.69
CA THR A 77 -9.25 -1.98 -0.55
C THR A 77 -9.91 -2.33 -1.88
N PRO A 78 -11.16 -2.83 -1.86
CA PRO A 78 -11.88 -3.13 -3.09
C PRO A 78 -12.11 -1.91 -3.99
N ASP A 79 -12.30 -2.14 -5.26
CA ASP A 79 -12.72 -1.16 -6.28
C ASP A 79 -11.88 0.12 -6.30
N LYS A 80 -12.55 1.27 -6.30
CA LYS A 80 -11.90 2.59 -6.35
C LYS A 80 -11.34 3.06 -5.00
N GLY A 81 -11.42 2.22 -3.98
CA GLY A 81 -11.09 2.62 -2.63
C GLY A 81 -12.08 3.65 -2.06
N GLY A 82 -12.12 3.77 -0.77
CA GLY A 82 -13.07 4.66 -0.12
C GLY A 82 -12.63 5.13 1.26
N ALA A 83 -11.47 4.67 1.73
CA ALA A 83 -10.98 5.03 3.05
C ALA A 83 -10.82 6.55 3.19
N ALA A 84 -11.56 7.12 4.13
CA ALA A 84 -11.43 8.54 4.46
C ALA A 84 -10.11 8.80 5.21
N GLY A 85 -9.56 9.99 5.07
CA GLY A 85 -8.39 10.42 5.82
C GLY A 85 -7.04 9.94 5.28
N VAL A 86 -6.99 9.14 4.23
CA VAL A 86 -5.72 8.74 3.59
C VAL A 86 -5.04 9.94 2.90
N GLU A 87 -3.73 9.98 2.91
CA GLU A 87 -2.96 11.04 2.23
C GLU A 87 -3.05 10.94 0.72
N THR A 88 -2.96 9.73 0.19
CA THR A 88 -3.08 9.46 -1.23
C THR A 88 -4.03 8.30 -1.48
N ARG A 89 -4.69 8.33 -2.63
CA ARG A 89 -5.55 7.24 -3.10
C ARG A 89 -5.16 6.88 -4.52
N TRP A 90 -4.99 5.60 -4.74
CA TRP A 90 -4.57 5.04 -6.00
C TRP A 90 -5.53 3.95 -6.46
N LEU A 91 -5.68 3.82 -7.76
CA LEU A 91 -6.40 2.73 -8.40
C LEU A 91 -5.45 2.02 -9.35
N LEU A 92 -5.27 0.74 -9.17
CA LEU A 92 -4.51 -0.12 -10.06
C LEU A 92 -5.47 -1.09 -10.75
N GLN A 93 -5.54 -1.02 -12.06
CA GLN A 93 -6.40 -1.87 -12.89
C GLN A 93 -5.57 -2.61 -13.93
N PRO A 94 -5.87 -3.89 -14.20
CA PRO A 94 -5.26 -4.59 -15.33
C PRO A 94 -5.58 -3.88 -16.65
N ASP A 95 -4.57 -3.74 -17.48
CA ASP A 95 -4.67 -3.16 -18.82
C ASP A 95 -3.63 -3.83 -19.71
N SER A 96 -3.81 -5.14 -19.87
CA SER A 96 -2.91 -5.98 -20.67
C SER A 96 -3.31 -5.98 -22.13
N THR A 97 -2.32 -5.89 -22.99
CA THR A 97 -2.47 -6.19 -24.43
C THR A 97 -2.20 -7.68 -24.68
N GLU A 98 -2.52 -8.17 -25.87
CA GLU A 98 -2.23 -9.56 -26.25
C GLU A 98 -0.72 -9.87 -26.21
N GLU A 99 0.12 -8.86 -26.36
CA GLU A 99 1.58 -9.01 -26.44
C GLU A 99 2.30 -8.74 -25.11
N GLN A 100 1.69 -7.98 -24.19
CA GLN A 100 2.37 -7.56 -22.97
C GLN A 100 1.44 -7.37 -21.78
N PRO A 101 1.77 -7.98 -20.60
CA PRO A 101 1.09 -7.68 -19.38
C PRO A 101 1.27 -6.21 -18.97
N GLY A 102 0.18 -5.57 -18.61
CA GLY A 102 0.20 -4.17 -18.21
C GLY A 102 -0.88 -3.81 -17.21
N TRP A 103 -0.74 -2.63 -16.65
CA TRP A 103 -1.68 -2.06 -15.69
C TRP A 103 -1.83 -0.56 -15.94
N GLN A 104 -3.01 -0.04 -15.64
CA GLN A 104 -3.22 1.38 -15.51
C GLN A 104 -3.19 1.74 -14.03
N LEU A 105 -2.26 2.63 -13.65
CA LEU A 105 -2.17 3.20 -12.31
C LEU A 105 -2.72 4.62 -12.33
N LYS A 106 -3.78 4.86 -11.56
CA LYS A 106 -4.38 6.20 -11.41
C LYS A 106 -4.18 6.72 -10.01
N ARG A 107 -3.61 7.90 -9.88
CA ARG A 107 -3.66 8.67 -8.64
C ARG A 107 -4.98 9.43 -8.59
N LEU A 108 -5.91 8.95 -7.77
CA LEU A 108 -7.25 9.54 -7.64
C LEU A 108 -7.25 10.75 -6.71
N LYS A 109 -6.36 10.73 -5.69
CA LYS A 109 -6.23 11.79 -4.71
C LYS A 109 -4.80 11.86 -4.19
N ALA A 110 -4.31 13.06 -4.01
CA ALA A 110 -3.09 13.34 -3.25
C ALA A 110 -3.19 14.76 -2.67
N ARG A 111 -2.56 14.97 -1.51
CA ARG A 111 -2.60 16.27 -0.82
C ARG A 111 -1.95 17.40 -1.64
N ARG A 112 -0.87 17.10 -2.37
CA ARG A 112 -0.03 18.10 -3.05
C ARG A 112 0.15 17.86 -4.54
N ALA A 113 -0.68 17.02 -5.15
CA ALA A 113 -0.54 16.69 -6.56
C ALA A 113 -1.91 16.41 -7.20
N PRO A 114 -2.12 16.86 -8.45
CA PRO A 114 -3.38 16.64 -9.14
C PRO A 114 -3.58 15.16 -9.49
N PRO A 115 -4.81 14.74 -9.78
CA PRO A 115 -5.06 13.42 -10.38
C PRO A 115 -4.22 13.20 -11.62
N ARG A 116 -3.71 11.99 -11.76
CA ARG A 116 -2.87 11.59 -12.90
C ARG A 116 -2.96 10.09 -13.13
N ALA A 117 -2.74 9.67 -14.36
CA ALA A 117 -2.69 8.27 -14.74
C ALA A 117 -1.38 7.93 -15.45
N TRP A 118 -0.92 6.69 -15.22
CA TRP A 118 0.24 6.11 -15.89
C TRP A 118 -0.13 4.73 -16.40
N HIS A 119 0.45 4.38 -17.53
CA HIS A 119 0.47 3.00 -17.98
C HIS A 119 1.72 2.31 -17.42
N ILE A 120 1.57 1.17 -16.82
CA ILE A 120 2.68 0.38 -16.26
C ILE A 120 2.79 -0.91 -17.04
N ALA A 121 3.94 -1.15 -17.63
CA ALA A 121 4.25 -2.40 -18.29
C ALA A 121 5.26 -3.22 -17.50
N GLN A 122 5.10 -4.53 -17.52
CA GLN A 122 6.08 -5.45 -16.97
C GLN A 122 7.13 -5.77 -18.03
N THR A 123 8.39 -5.57 -17.69
CA THR A 123 9.51 -5.95 -18.54
C THR A 123 9.82 -7.45 -18.38
N PRO A 124 10.53 -8.10 -19.35
CA PRO A 124 10.92 -9.50 -19.25
C PRO A 124 11.71 -9.83 -17.97
N ASP A 125 12.43 -8.87 -17.42
CA ASP A 125 13.22 -9.02 -16.17
C ASP A 125 12.38 -8.81 -14.90
N TYR A 126 11.06 -8.92 -15.00
CA TYR A 126 10.11 -8.69 -13.90
C TYR A 126 10.18 -7.29 -13.27
N CYS A 127 10.74 -6.32 -13.97
CA CYS A 127 10.69 -4.92 -13.55
C CYS A 127 9.42 -4.24 -14.07
N PHE A 128 9.00 -3.17 -13.40
CA PHE A 128 7.88 -2.36 -13.83
C PHE A 128 8.37 -1.01 -14.34
N THR A 129 7.90 -0.61 -15.50
CA THR A 129 8.23 0.68 -16.09
C THR A 129 6.96 1.48 -16.30
N ALA A 130 6.95 2.73 -15.83
CA ALA A 130 5.88 3.65 -16.13
C ALA A 130 6.09 4.20 -17.55
N MET A 131 5.09 4.00 -18.38
CA MET A 131 5.06 4.56 -19.72
C MET A 131 4.19 5.82 -19.71
N THR A 132 4.77 6.89 -20.17
CA THR A 132 4.08 8.18 -20.30
C THR A 132 3.30 8.27 -21.62
#